data_d0822d395440c7bf83e5ea8009aa281b
#
_entry.id   d0822d395440c7bf83e5ea8009aa281b
#
_cell.length_a   1.000
_cell.length_b   1.000
_cell.length_c   1.000
_cell.angle_alpha   90.00
_cell.angle_beta   90.00
_cell.angle_gamma   90.00
#
_symmetry.space_group_name_H-M   'P 1'
#
loop_
_entity.id
_entity.type
_entity.pdbx_description
1 polymer ?
#
loop_
_entity_poly.entity_id
_entity_poly.type
_entity_poly.pdbx_seq_one_letter_code
_entity_poly.pdbx_strand_id
1 'polypeptide(L)'
;MTDTKRVNIYEDIGATPIINAIGSVTMLGGSTPAPEVKKAMDEADSAYIPLIELQKAAGQVIADAVGVPAAYLTSGAGSALTLMTAAMMAGDDDVKIQQLPNTEGMKDEILIQKRQRYWYDRCLELAGAKLVQFGTEHGTTREDLELAIG
;
A
#
# COMPACT_ATOMS: atom_id res chain seq x y z
N MET A 1 43.97 -1.91 -20.95
CA MET A 1 42.49 -1.93 -20.92
C MET A 1 42.08 -2.99 -19.90
N THR A 2 41.93 -2.59 -18.66
CA THR A 2 41.48 -3.46 -17.57
C THR A 2 39.97 -3.50 -17.64
N ASP A 3 39.45 -4.62 -18.14
CA ASP A 3 38.04 -4.97 -18.08
C ASP A 3 37.67 -5.15 -16.59
N THR A 4 37.22 -4.07 -15.97
CA THR A 4 36.70 -4.11 -14.62
C THR A 4 35.32 -4.78 -14.71
N LYS A 5 35.32 -6.10 -14.60
CA LYS A 5 34.12 -6.91 -14.41
C LYS A 5 33.35 -6.25 -13.28
N ARG A 6 32.26 -5.58 -13.59
CA ARG A 6 31.37 -4.97 -12.59
C ARG A 6 30.86 -6.11 -11.74
N VAL A 7 31.43 -6.25 -10.54
CA VAL A 7 30.95 -7.24 -9.57
C VAL A 7 29.52 -6.82 -9.24
N ASN A 8 28.58 -7.71 -9.48
CA ASN A 8 27.17 -7.43 -9.15
C ASN A 8 27.02 -7.59 -7.63
N ILE A 9 26.64 -6.53 -6.94
CA ILE A 9 26.44 -6.51 -5.50
C ILE A 9 25.58 -7.68 -4.97
N TYR A 10 24.66 -8.17 -5.78
CA TYR A 10 23.82 -9.31 -5.41
C TYR A 10 24.61 -10.62 -5.37
N GLU A 11 25.57 -10.81 -6.26
CA GLU A 11 26.46 -11.98 -6.28
C GLU A 11 27.35 -12.00 -5.02
N ASP A 12 27.81 -10.82 -4.56
CA ASP A 12 28.62 -10.69 -3.35
C ASP A 12 27.90 -11.16 -2.08
N ILE A 13 26.59 -11.02 -2.04
CA ILE A 13 25.72 -11.48 -0.91
C ILE A 13 25.08 -12.84 -1.17
N GLY A 14 25.48 -13.55 -2.25
CA GLY A 14 24.98 -14.88 -2.57
C GLY A 14 23.59 -14.89 -3.24
N ALA A 15 23.12 -13.77 -3.77
CA ALA A 15 21.87 -13.69 -4.54
C ALA A 15 22.16 -13.79 -6.04
N THR A 16 21.30 -14.49 -6.76
CA THR A 16 21.46 -14.69 -8.21
C THR A 16 20.55 -13.74 -8.99
N PRO A 17 21.10 -12.79 -9.74
CA PRO A 17 20.31 -11.95 -10.63
C PRO A 17 19.61 -12.77 -11.72
N ILE A 18 18.41 -12.39 -12.06
CA ILE A 18 17.62 -13.03 -13.11
C ILE A 18 17.24 -12.03 -14.20
N ILE A 19 16.92 -12.53 -15.38
CA ILE A 19 16.30 -11.76 -16.44
C ILE A 19 14.79 -11.74 -16.20
N ASN A 20 14.26 -10.57 -15.85
CA ASN A 20 12.83 -10.41 -15.61
C ASN A 20 12.07 -10.30 -16.94
N ALA A 21 11.30 -11.33 -17.28
CA ALA A 21 10.42 -11.37 -18.46
C ALA A 21 8.92 -11.30 -18.07
N ILE A 22 8.58 -11.14 -16.79
CA ILE A 22 7.19 -11.08 -16.30
C ILE A 22 6.68 -9.63 -16.21
N GLY A 23 7.60 -8.67 -16.01
CA GLY A 23 7.28 -7.28 -15.76
C GLY A 23 7.32 -6.90 -14.28
N SER A 24 6.52 -5.93 -13.86
CA SER A 24 6.52 -5.42 -12.48
C SER A 24 5.79 -6.37 -11.54
N VAL A 25 6.54 -7.12 -10.75
CA VAL A 25 6.00 -8.05 -9.73
C VAL A 25 6.73 -7.89 -8.40
N THR A 26 6.00 -7.94 -7.30
CA THR A 26 6.51 -7.74 -5.94
C THR A 26 7.64 -8.71 -5.58
N MET A 27 7.55 -9.97 -6.00
CA MET A 27 8.59 -10.99 -5.74
C MET A 27 9.95 -10.66 -6.37
N LEU A 28 9.97 -9.80 -7.38
CA LEU A 28 11.20 -9.34 -8.06
C LEU A 28 11.55 -7.89 -7.72
N GLY A 29 10.98 -7.34 -6.64
CA GLY A 29 11.23 -5.98 -6.20
C GLY A 29 10.43 -4.89 -6.93
N GLY A 30 9.45 -5.29 -7.75
CA GLY A 30 8.60 -4.35 -8.51
C GLY A 30 9.27 -3.83 -9.78
N SER A 31 9.33 -2.50 -9.93
CA SER A 31 9.92 -1.83 -11.09
C SER A 31 11.28 -1.23 -10.75
N THR A 32 12.19 -1.22 -11.71
CA THR A 32 13.43 -0.45 -11.61
C THR A 32 13.12 1.04 -11.81
N PRO A 33 13.51 1.94 -10.90
CA PRO A 33 13.31 3.36 -11.05
C PRO A 33 13.99 3.90 -12.32
N ALA A 34 13.32 4.84 -13.00
CA ALA A 34 13.93 5.56 -14.13
C ALA A 34 15.15 6.38 -13.68
N PRO A 35 16.08 6.72 -14.59
CA PRO A 35 17.30 7.47 -14.24
C PRO A 35 17.00 8.79 -13.52
N GLU A 36 15.95 9.50 -13.92
CA GLU A 36 15.51 10.77 -13.32
C GLU A 36 15.04 10.57 -11.85
N VAL A 37 14.35 9.45 -11.59
CA VAL A 37 13.92 9.09 -10.23
C VAL A 37 15.13 8.77 -9.36
N LYS A 38 16.10 8.00 -9.86
CA LYS A 38 17.34 7.70 -9.14
C LYS A 38 18.09 8.97 -8.78
N LYS A 39 18.22 9.90 -9.73
CA LYS A 39 18.86 11.19 -9.49
C LYS A 39 18.16 11.99 -8.39
N ALA A 40 16.82 12.03 -8.39
CA ALA A 40 16.05 12.70 -7.35
C ALA A 40 16.23 12.02 -5.97
N MET A 41 16.35 10.67 -5.92
CA MET A 41 16.65 9.94 -4.69
C MET A 41 18.05 10.29 -4.15
N ASP A 42 19.06 10.34 -5.01
CA ASP A 42 20.43 10.72 -4.63
C ASP A 42 20.49 12.16 -4.09
N GLU A 43 19.76 13.10 -4.70
CA GLU A 43 19.64 14.47 -4.24
C GLU A 43 18.94 14.55 -2.87
N ALA A 44 17.87 13.79 -2.67
CA ALA A 44 17.11 13.76 -1.43
C ALA A 44 17.90 13.19 -0.25
N ASP A 45 18.81 12.23 -0.50
CA ASP A 45 19.67 11.61 0.54
C ASP A 45 20.66 12.61 1.17
N SER A 46 20.86 13.77 0.56
CA SER A 46 21.76 14.83 1.04
C SER A 46 21.18 15.72 2.14
N ALA A 47 19.88 15.61 2.48
CA ALA A 47 19.20 16.52 3.39
C ALA A 47 18.28 15.82 4.39
N TYR A 48 18.14 16.41 5.58
CA TYR A 48 17.15 16.00 6.58
C TYR A 48 15.95 16.93 6.50
N ILE A 49 14.77 16.35 6.30
CA ILE A 49 13.50 17.09 6.21
C ILE A 49 12.54 16.56 7.28
N PRO A 50 11.80 17.41 8.02
CA PRO A 50 10.75 16.95 8.90
C PRO A 50 9.74 16.07 8.15
N LEU A 51 9.56 14.83 8.59
CA LEU A 51 8.77 13.83 7.86
C LEU A 51 7.32 14.30 7.62
N ILE A 52 6.72 15.02 8.58
CA ILE A 52 5.35 15.55 8.46
C ILE A 52 5.26 16.58 7.32
N GLU A 53 6.27 17.44 7.17
CA GLU A 53 6.31 18.44 6.10
C GLU A 53 6.49 17.76 4.75
N LEU A 54 7.41 16.81 4.66
CA LEU A 54 7.64 16.02 3.44
C LEU A 54 6.37 15.26 3.01
N GLN A 55 5.68 14.63 3.96
CA GLN A 55 4.44 13.90 3.70
C GLN A 55 3.34 14.81 3.15
N LYS A 56 3.19 16.01 3.72
CA LYS A 56 2.21 16.99 3.22
C LYS A 56 2.56 17.49 1.83
N ALA A 57 3.82 17.87 1.61
CA ALA A 57 4.28 18.40 0.32
C ALA A 57 4.16 17.36 -0.79
N ALA A 58 4.64 16.15 -0.56
CA ALA A 58 4.56 15.07 -1.53
C ALA A 58 3.12 14.60 -1.76
N GLY A 59 2.30 14.55 -0.70
CA GLY A 59 0.88 14.26 -0.79
C GLY A 59 0.13 15.26 -1.66
N GLN A 60 0.44 16.55 -1.55
CA GLN A 60 -0.17 17.59 -2.40
C GLN A 60 0.20 17.42 -3.88
N VAL A 61 1.47 17.16 -4.18
CA VAL A 61 1.93 16.90 -5.57
C VAL A 61 1.18 15.73 -6.20
N ILE A 62 0.99 14.65 -5.44
CA ILE A 62 0.26 13.48 -5.93
C ILE A 62 -1.23 13.78 -6.08
N ALA A 63 -1.83 14.47 -5.10
CA ALA A 63 -3.24 14.84 -5.14
C ALA A 63 -3.57 15.69 -6.37
N ASP A 64 -2.73 16.70 -6.67
CA ASP A 64 -2.86 17.56 -7.85
C ASP A 64 -2.71 16.75 -9.15
N ALA A 65 -1.73 15.85 -9.22
CA ALA A 65 -1.48 15.03 -10.40
C ALA A 65 -2.62 14.03 -10.70
N VAL A 66 -3.30 13.53 -9.67
CA VAL A 66 -4.40 12.54 -9.78
C VAL A 66 -5.77 13.23 -9.82
N GLY A 67 -5.88 14.50 -9.40
CA GLY A 67 -7.14 15.24 -9.36
C GLY A 67 -8.03 14.86 -8.17
N VAL A 68 -7.42 14.60 -7.00
CA VAL A 68 -8.12 14.27 -5.75
C VAL A 68 -7.86 15.33 -4.67
N PRO A 69 -8.71 15.43 -3.63
CA PRO A 69 -8.54 16.45 -2.58
C PRO A 69 -7.28 16.28 -1.72
N ALA A 70 -6.79 15.05 -1.54
CA ALA A 70 -5.61 14.76 -0.74
C ALA A 70 -5.01 13.40 -1.11
N ALA A 71 -3.73 13.21 -0.84
CA ALA A 71 -3.05 11.92 -0.94
C ALA A 71 -2.10 11.71 0.24
N TYR A 72 -1.94 10.47 0.64
CA TYR A 72 -1.04 10.06 1.71
C TYR A 72 -0.09 8.97 1.20
N LEU A 73 1.22 9.18 1.38
CA LEU A 73 2.23 8.23 0.95
C LEU A 73 2.47 7.17 2.01
N THR A 74 2.63 5.95 1.57
CA THR A 74 2.92 4.80 2.43
C THR A 74 4.10 4.00 1.90
N SER A 75 4.64 3.11 2.71
CA SER A 75 5.74 2.21 2.33
C SER A 75 5.34 1.13 1.31
N GLY A 76 4.06 1.05 0.96
CA GLY A 76 3.53 0.11 -0.04
C GLY A 76 2.03 -0.10 0.09
N ALA A 77 1.44 -0.84 -0.86
CA ALA A 77 0.00 -1.06 -0.95
C ALA A 77 -0.60 -1.73 0.30
N GLY A 78 0.11 -2.66 0.94
CA GLY A 78 -0.34 -3.29 2.18
C GLY A 78 -0.51 -2.28 3.32
N SER A 79 0.49 -1.41 3.52
CA SER A 79 0.40 -0.32 4.51
C SER A 79 -0.71 0.67 4.16
N ALA A 80 -0.91 0.97 2.86
CA ALA A 80 -1.99 1.84 2.42
C ALA A 80 -3.37 1.26 2.77
N LEU A 81 -3.59 -0.03 2.52
CA LEU A 81 -4.84 -0.72 2.87
C LEU A 81 -5.09 -0.69 4.39
N THR A 82 -4.08 -0.99 5.20
CA THR A 82 -4.19 -0.96 6.66
C THR A 82 -4.51 0.43 7.18
N LEU A 83 -3.78 1.47 6.73
CA LEU A 83 -4.00 2.85 7.17
C LEU A 83 -5.34 3.41 6.70
N MET A 84 -5.75 3.11 5.45
CA MET A 84 -7.06 3.49 4.94
C MET A 84 -8.18 2.89 5.78
N THR A 85 -8.07 1.60 6.12
CA THR A 85 -9.05 0.91 6.96
C THR A 85 -9.11 1.51 8.37
N ALA A 86 -7.97 1.76 8.98
CA ALA A 86 -7.89 2.42 10.27
C ALA A 86 -8.56 3.81 10.26
N ALA A 87 -8.27 4.61 9.24
CA ALA A 87 -8.85 5.95 9.07
C ALA A 87 -10.37 5.90 8.85
N MET A 88 -10.88 4.92 8.12
CA MET A 88 -12.34 4.76 7.91
C MET A 88 -13.06 4.36 9.21
N MET A 89 -12.43 3.60 10.10
CA MET A 89 -13.02 3.18 11.37
C MET A 89 -12.91 4.24 12.46
N ALA A 90 -11.76 4.89 12.57
CA ALA A 90 -11.48 5.82 13.66
C ALA A 90 -11.77 7.29 13.31
N GLY A 91 -11.72 7.65 12.03
CA GLY A 91 -11.79 9.07 11.61
C GLY A 91 -10.62 9.87 12.18
N ASP A 92 -10.94 11.04 12.73
CA ASP A 92 -10.02 11.97 13.40
C ASP A 92 -10.16 11.93 14.94
N ASP A 93 -10.76 10.87 15.48
CA ASP A 93 -10.97 10.67 16.92
C ASP A 93 -9.72 10.02 17.54
N ASP A 94 -8.95 10.80 18.28
CA ASP A 94 -7.71 10.36 18.94
C ASP A 94 -7.91 9.15 19.87
N VAL A 95 -9.06 9.03 20.53
CA VAL A 95 -9.37 7.90 21.43
C VAL A 95 -9.52 6.62 20.61
N LYS A 96 -10.26 6.69 19.52
CA LYS A 96 -10.42 5.55 18.60
C LYS A 96 -9.12 5.17 17.92
N ILE A 97 -8.32 6.16 17.49
CA ILE A 97 -7.01 5.93 16.88
C ILE A 97 -6.10 5.15 17.85
N GLN A 98 -6.05 5.55 19.11
CA GLN A 98 -5.25 4.87 20.13
C GLN A 98 -5.81 3.49 20.54
N GLN A 99 -7.12 3.28 20.37
CA GLN A 99 -7.77 2.02 20.70
C GLN A 99 -7.48 0.93 19.67
N LEU A 100 -7.24 1.29 18.40
CA LEU A 100 -6.95 0.31 17.34
C LEU A 100 -5.76 -0.59 17.71
N PRO A 101 -5.77 -1.87 17.36
CA PRO A 101 -6.74 -2.59 16.53
C PRO A 101 -7.97 -3.12 17.28
N ASN A 102 -8.20 -2.75 18.54
CA ASN A 102 -9.45 -3.07 19.22
C ASN A 102 -10.56 -2.14 18.68
N THR A 103 -11.54 -2.72 18.02
CA THR A 103 -12.62 -2.00 17.31
C THR A 103 -13.93 -1.95 18.09
N GLU A 104 -13.91 -2.24 19.39
CA GLU A 104 -15.09 -2.19 20.23
C GLU A 104 -15.78 -0.81 20.16
N GLY A 105 -17.06 -0.79 19.80
CA GLY A 105 -17.83 0.45 19.61
C GLY A 105 -17.59 1.18 18.27
N MET A 106 -16.83 0.60 17.36
CA MET A 106 -16.60 1.14 16.00
C MET A 106 -17.38 0.34 14.96
N LYS A 107 -17.63 0.97 13.81
CA LYS A 107 -18.07 0.26 12.60
C LYS A 107 -16.84 -0.38 11.98
N ASP A 108 -16.69 -1.68 12.13
CA ASP A 108 -15.48 -2.42 11.78
C ASP A 108 -15.67 -3.47 10.67
N GLU A 109 -16.85 -3.51 10.06
CA GLU A 109 -17.14 -4.45 8.98
C GLU A 109 -16.78 -3.87 7.62
N ILE A 110 -16.05 -4.66 6.83
CA ILE A 110 -15.70 -4.35 5.44
C ILE A 110 -16.31 -5.41 4.53
N LEU A 111 -17.17 -4.98 3.63
CA LEU A 111 -17.79 -5.85 2.66
C LEU A 111 -16.79 -6.19 1.55
N ILE A 112 -16.61 -7.48 1.29
CA ILE A 112 -15.74 -7.98 0.23
C ILE A 112 -16.44 -9.05 -0.60
N GLN A 113 -16.33 -8.93 -1.92
CA GLN A 113 -16.90 -9.93 -2.81
C GLN A 113 -16.17 -11.26 -2.64
N LYS A 114 -16.91 -12.35 -2.44
CA LYS A 114 -16.34 -13.69 -2.25
C LYS A 114 -15.39 -14.10 -3.37
N ARG A 115 -15.72 -13.79 -4.62
CA ARG A 115 -14.90 -14.05 -5.79
C ARG A 115 -13.59 -13.26 -5.83
N GLN A 116 -13.50 -12.13 -5.14
CA GLN A 116 -12.35 -11.22 -5.16
C GLN A 116 -11.45 -11.35 -3.93
N ARG A 117 -11.68 -12.37 -3.10
CA ARG A 117 -10.81 -12.68 -1.97
C ARG A 117 -9.39 -12.95 -2.45
N TYR A 118 -8.40 -12.31 -1.78
CA TYR A 118 -6.99 -12.40 -2.13
C TYR A 118 -6.09 -12.32 -0.89
N TRP A 119 -4.84 -12.68 -1.02
CA TRP A 119 -3.89 -12.79 0.10
C TRP A 119 -3.66 -11.47 0.84
N TYR A 120 -3.86 -10.34 0.18
CA TYR A 120 -3.71 -9.01 0.79
C TYR A 120 -4.93 -8.55 1.59
N ASP A 121 -6.00 -9.29 1.61
CA ASP A 121 -7.20 -9.00 2.42
C ASP A 121 -6.84 -8.84 3.90
N ARG A 122 -5.86 -9.61 4.38
CA ARG A 122 -5.33 -9.51 5.74
C ARG A 122 -4.82 -8.12 6.11
N CYS A 123 -4.45 -7.29 5.14
CA CYS A 123 -4.03 -5.91 5.40
C CYS A 123 -5.18 -5.06 5.96
N LEU A 124 -6.43 -5.40 5.64
CA LEU A 124 -7.62 -4.77 6.19
C LEU A 124 -7.84 -5.24 7.63
N GLU A 125 -7.66 -6.53 7.90
CA GLU A 125 -7.81 -7.14 9.22
C GLU A 125 -6.72 -6.69 10.21
N LEU A 126 -5.54 -6.28 9.75
CA LEU A 126 -4.47 -5.75 10.60
C LEU A 126 -4.87 -4.49 11.37
N ALA A 127 -5.78 -3.69 10.81
CA ALA A 127 -6.34 -2.52 11.50
C ALA A 127 -7.45 -2.89 12.50
N GLY A 128 -7.86 -4.15 12.58
CA GLY A 128 -8.94 -4.65 13.43
C GLY A 128 -10.27 -4.87 12.69
N ALA A 129 -10.34 -4.60 11.40
CA ALA A 129 -11.58 -4.78 10.63
C ALA A 129 -11.96 -6.26 10.46
N LYS A 130 -13.25 -6.50 10.32
CA LYS A 130 -13.86 -7.79 10.04
C LYS A 130 -14.31 -7.84 8.58
N LEU A 131 -13.86 -8.85 7.85
CA LEU A 131 -14.26 -9.02 6.45
C LEU A 131 -15.59 -9.78 6.37
N VAL A 132 -16.62 -9.13 5.86
CA VAL A 132 -17.92 -9.71 5.58
C VAL A 132 -18.01 -10.04 4.10
N GLN A 133 -18.05 -11.34 3.78
CA GLN A 133 -18.12 -11.79 2.41
C GLN A 133 -19.55 -11.77 1.88
N PHE A 134 -19.71 -11.27 0.65
CA PHE A 134 -20.99 -11.30 -0.05
C PHE A 134 -20.84 -11.78 -1.51
N GLY A 135 -21.96 -12.17 -2.11
CA GLY A 135 -21.98 -12.78 -3.44
C GLY A 135 -21.54 -14.25 -3.44
N THR A 136 -21.20 -14.75 -4.61
CA THR A 136 -20.85 -16.14 -4.83
C THR A 136 -19.45 -16.30 -5.45
N GLU A 137 -18.96 -17.53 -5.57
CA GLU A 137 -17.72 -17.84 -6.31
C GLU A 137 -17.82 -17.47 -7.81
N HIS A 138 -19.03 -17.37 -8.35
CA HIS A 138 -19.25 -17.15 -9.77
C HIS A 138 -19.54 -15.68 -10.12
N GLY A 139 -19.92 -14.88 -9.14
CA GLY A 139 -20.22 -13.47 -9.34
C GLY A 139 -20.97 -12.84 -8.18
N THR A 140 -21.24 -11.55 -8.34
CA THR A 140 -21.94 -10.73 -7.36
C THR A 140 -22.96 -9.88 -8.08
N THR A 141 -24.17 -9.78 -7.53
CA THR A 141 -25.25 -8.92 -7.97
C THR A 141 -25.38 -7.69 -7.07
N ARG A 142 -26.15 -6.70 -7.52
CA ARG A 142 -26.51 -5.57 -6.68
C ARG A 142 -27.34 -5.99 -5.47
N GLU A 143 -28.22 -6.96 -5.65
CA GLU A 143 -29.05 -7.52 -4.57
C GLU A 143 -28.20 -8.17 -3.47
N ASP A 144 -27.15 -8.92 -3.84
CA ASP A 144 -26.20 -9.48 -2.88
C ASP A 144 -25.55 -8.39 -2.02
N LEU A 145 -25.21 -7.24 -2.62
CA LEU A 145 -24.63 -6.12 -1.89
C LEU A 145 -25.66 -5.45 -0.98
N GLU A 146 -26.87 -5.21 -1.47
CA GLU A 146 -27.97 -4.61 -0.70
C GLU A 146 -28.29 -5.46 0.54
N LEU A 147 -28.32 -6.79 0.40
CA LEU A 147 -28.53 -7.71 1.52
C LEU A 147 -27.36 -7.71 2.52
N ALA A 148 -26.14 -7.47 2.05
CA ALA A 148 -24.96 -7.46 2.92
C ALA A 148 -24.78 -6.16 3.72
N ILE A 149 -25.36 -5.05 3.25
CA ILE A 149 -25.31 -3.76 3.96
C ILE A 149 -26.23 -3.75 5.19
N GLY A 150 -27.28 -4.57 5.24
CA GLY A 150 -28.23 -4.71 6.34
C GLY A 150 -29.32 -3.66 6.32
#